data_d7ebb0f904db650c572cf1712c898993
#
_entry.id   d7ebb0f904db650c572cf1712c898993
#
_cell.length_a   1.000
_cell.length_b   1.000
_cell.length_c   1.000
_cell.angle_alpha   90.00
_cell.angle_beta   90.00
_cell.angle_gamma   90.00
#
_symmetry.space_group_name_H-M   'P 1'
#
loop_
_entity.id
_entity.type
_entity.pdbx_description
1 polymer ?
#
loop_
_entity_poly.entity_id
_entity_poly.type
_entity_poly.pdbx_seq_one_letter_code
_entity_poly.pdbx_strand_id
1 'polypeptide(L)'
;TTIRIMLGLLKKSKGIVSLFDKDAWRDSLDIHKSVAYVPGDLTLWENLTGGQTIDLLMKLHGNGDEAKKQELVKKFNLDLSKKVKSYSKGNRQKVGLIAALAVDCDLYNLDEPTSGLDPLMESIFQDEIARLKKQQKAVLLSSHILSEVERLADRVVIIQEGSVVESGTLEELRHLTRSTIHLKVTNEVTPLSSLHFIHDWSQIDQNQATFSIDHLSMDNLLQVLTEYQIQKLEILPPTLEELFMRHYQVQK
;
A
#
# COMPACT_ATOMS: atom_id res chain seq x y z
N THR A 1 7.19 -12.65 -7.41
CA THR A 1 7.09 -14.13 -7.51
C THR A 1 5.74 -14.63 -7.00
N THR A 2 5.29 -14.30 -5.80
CA THR A 2 4.03 -14.79 -5.18
C THR A 2 2.83 -14.49 -6.09
N ILE A 3 2.67 -13.26 -6.54
CA ILE A 3 1.60 -12.84 -7.47
C ILE A 3 1.59 -13.72 -8.74
N ARG A 4 2.76 -13.96 -9.34
CA ARG A 4 2.86 -14.81 -10.55
C ARG A 4 2.43 -16.26 -10.30
N ILE A 5 2.71 -16.80 -9.11
CA ILE A 5 2.25 -18.15 -8.73
C ILE A 5 0.74 -18.15 -8.52
N MET A 6 0.17 -17.15 -7.85
CA MET A 6 -1.28 -16.99 -7.66
C MET A 6 -2.04 -16.90 -8.99
N LEU A 7 -1.46 -16.23 -9.97
CA LEU A 7 -2.02 -16.11 -11.32
C LEU A 7 -1.76 -17.33 -12.21
N GLY A 8 -1.11 -18.40 -11.72
CA GLY A 8 -0.77 -19.56 -12.54
C GLY A 8 0.24 -19.27 -13.66
N LEU A 9 0.95 -18.15 -13.60
CA LEU A 9 2.02 -17.78 -14.55
C LEU A 9 3.35 -18.46 -14.19
N LEU A 10 3.49 -18.90 -12.96
CA LEU A 10 4.67 -19.61 -12.45
C LEU A 10 4.21 -20.80 -11.61
N LYS A 11 4.77 -21.97 -11.88
CA LYS A 11 4.43 -23.19 -11.12
C LYS A 11 5.09 -23.17 -9.74
N LYS A 12 4.30 -23.41 -8.69
CA LYS A 12 4.79 -23.55 -7.32
C LYS A 12 5.74 -24.76 -7.19
N SER A 13 6.78 -24.65 -6.40
CA SER A 13 7.70 -25.74 -6.09
C SER A 13 7.12 -26.68 -5.01
N LYS A 14 6.48 -26.08 -3.98
CA LYS A 14 5.88 -26.79 -2.84
C LYS A 14 4.66 -26.02 -2.32
N GLY A 15 3.89 -26.64 -1.43
CA GLY A 15 2.74 -26.02 -0.79
C GLY A 15 1.48 -26.01 -1.64
N ILE A 16 0.46 -25.29 -1.18
CA ILE A 16 -0.86 -25.17 -1.82
C ILE A 16 -1.10 -23.69 -2.11
N VAL A 17 -1.60 -23.38 -3.30
CA VAL A 17 -2.07 -22.05 -3.68
C VAL A 17 -3.42 -22.21 -4.35
N SER A 18 -4.46 -21.63 -3.75
CA SER A 18 -5.83 -21.67 -4.27
C SER A 18 -6.41 -20.25 -4.30
N LEU A 19 -7.26 -19.98 -5.29
CA LEU A 19 -8.08 -18.78 -5.44
C LEU A 19 -9.50 -19.25 -5.76
N PHE A 20 -10.50 -18.73 -5.04
CA PHE A 20 -11.90 -19.12 -5.23
C PHE A 20 -12.11 -20.65 -5.15
N ASP A 21 -11.41 -21.30 -4.18
CA ASP A 21 -11.39 -22.75 -3.97
C ASP A 21 -10.86 -23.60 -5.14
N LYS A 22 -10.19 -22.95 -6.12
CA LYS A 22 -9.57 -23.57 -7.29
C LYS A 22 -8.05 -23.57 -7.19
N ASP A 23 -7.38 -24.62 -7.74
CA ASP A 23 -5.90 -24.66 -7.78
C ASP A 23 -5.37 -23.61 -8.76
N ALA A 24 -4.51 -22.73 -8.27
CA ALA A 24 -3.99 -21.60 -9.03
C ALA A 24 -3.28 -21.98 -10.36
N TRP A 25 -2.71 -23.20 -10.43
CA TRP A 25 -2.03 -23.66 -11.64
C TRP A 25 -2.95 -24.41 -12.59
N ARG A 26 -3.75 -25.34 -12.08
CA ARG A 26 -4.61 -26.22 -12.89
C ARG A 26 -5.80 -25.48 -13.47
N ASP A 27 -6.41 -24.60 -12.67
CA ASP A 27 -7.65 -23.91 -12.97
C ASP A 27 -7.42 -22.43 -13.35
N SER A 28 -6.18 -22.07 -13.75
CA SER A 28 -5.78 -20.68 -13.98
C SER A 28 -6.68 -19.94 -14.97
N LEU A 29 -7.10 -20.59 -16.05
CA LEU A 29 -7.99 -19.98 -17.07
C LEU A 29 -9.36 -19.60 -16.49
N ASP A 30 -9.87 -20.38 -15.56
CA ASP A 30 -11.14 -20.11 -14.91
C ASP A 30 -11.00 -19.02 -13.85
N ILE A 31 -9.91 -19.05 -13.10
CA ILE A 31 -9.56 -18.02 -12.12
C ILE A 31 -9.43 -16.64 -12.78
N HIS A 32 -8.78 -16.57 -13.95
CA HIS A 32 -8.57 -15.31 -14.66
C HIS A 32 -9.86 -14.60 -15.08
N LYS A 33 -10.99 -15.31 -15.19
CA LYS A 33 -12.30 -14.68 -15.47
C LYS A 33 -12.79 -13.78 -14.33
N SER A 34 -12.33 -14.03 -13.10
CA SER A 34 -12.69 -13.29 -11.88
C SER A 34 -11.55 -12.42 -11.33
N VAL A 35 -10.41 -12.31 -12.06
CA VAL A 35 -9.24 -11.58 -11.60
C VAL A 35 -8.83 -10.51 -12.61
N ALA A 36 -8.81 -9.25 -12.20
CA ALA A 36 -8.12 -8.19 -12.92
C ALA A 36 -6.67 -8.09 -12.44
N TYR A 37 -5.71 -7.93 -13.36
CA TYR A 37 -4.29 -7.86 -13.02
C TYR A 37 -3.59 -6.67 -13.68
N VAL A 38 -2.84 -5.93 -12.88
CA VAL A 38 -1.91 -4.88 -13.35
C VAL A 38 -0.51 -5.27 -12.91
N PRO A 39 0.40 -5.62 -13.83
CA PRO A 39 1.79 -5.93 -13.48
C PRO A 39 2.59 -4.68 -13.15
N GLY A 40 3.58 -4.79 -12.25
CA GLY A 40 4.47 -3.69 -11.88
C GLY A 40 5.38 -3.23 -13.04
N ASP A 41 5.72 -4.14 -13.93
CA ASP A 41 6.42 -3.82 -15.19
C ASP A 41 5.48 -4.06 -16.37
N LEU A 42 4.75 -3.02 -16.74
CA LEU A 42 3.69 -3.07 -17.73
C LEU A 42 4.25 -2.91 -19.13
N THR A 43 4.29 -3.99 -19.89
CA THR A 43 4.62 -4.01 -21.31
C THR A 43 3.35 -4.03 -22.15
N LEU A 44 3.17 -3.04 -23.01
CA LEU A 44 2.00 -2.86 -23.87
C LEU A 44 2.40 -2.85 -25.37
N TRP A 45 1.43 -3.02 -26.25
CA TRP A 45 1.64 -3.00 -27.71
C TRP A 45 1.93 -1.57 -28.19
N GLU A 46 3.17 -1.29 -28.55
CA GLU A 46 3.66 0.04 -28.90
C GLU A 46 2.95 0.70 -30.09
N ASN A 47 2.48 -0.10 -31.05
CA ASN A 47 1.83 0.37 -32.28
C ASN A 47 0.34 0.66 -32.10
N LEU A 48 -0.29 0.15 -31.05
CA LEU A 48 -1.68 0.45 -30.73
C LEU A 48 -1.80 1.82 -30.06
N THR A 49 -2.98 2.44 -30.18
CA THR A 49 -3.31 3.61 -29.36
C THR A 49 -3.68 3.19 -27.95
N GLY A 50 -3.70 4.13 -27.00
CA GLY A 50 -4.16 3.87 -25.63
C GLY A 50 -5.58 3.32 -25.60
N GLY A 51 -6.49 3.91 -26.39
CA GLY A 51 -7.87 3.43 -26.53
C GLY A 51 -7.94 2.00 -27.06
N GLN A 52 -7.25 1.72 -28.16
CA GLN A 52 -7.21 0.37 -28.74
C GLN A 52 -6.65 -0.67 -27.76
N THR A 53 -5.65 -0.30 -26.97
CA THR A 53 -5.05 -1.19 -25.98
C THR A 53 -6.03 -1.50 -24.85
N ILE A 54 -6.72 -0.49 -24.30
CA ILE A 54 -7.74 -0.67 -23.27
C ILE A 54 -8.87 -1.55 -23.80
N ASP A 55 -9.39 -1.27 -25.01
CA ASP A 55 -10.46 -2.04 -25.63
C ASP A 55 -10.09 -3.50 -25.82
N LEU A 56 -8.84 -3.75 -26.25
CA LEU A 56 -8.32 -5.10 -26.43
C LEU A 56 -8.27 -5.86 -25.09
N LEU A 57 -7.72 -5.23 -24.05
CA LEU A 57 -7.61 -5.84 -22.71
C LEU A 57 -9.00 -6.14 -22.13
N MET A 58 -9.93 -5.19 -22.23
CA MET A 58 -11.32 -5.39 -21.77
C MET A 58 -12.03 -6.51 -22.54
N LYS A 59 -11.83 -6.61 -23.87
CA LYS A 59 -12.40 -7.70 -24.68
C LYS A 59 -11.80 -9.06 -24.34
N LEU A 60 -10.51 -9.14 -24.06
CA LEU A 60 -9.86 -10.38 -23.63
C LEU A 60 -10.41 -10.87 -22.28
N HIS A 61 -10.77 -9.95 -21.40
CA HIS A 61 -11.39 -10.28 -20.12
C HIS A 61 -12.85 -10.72 -20.25
N GLY A 62 -13.60 -10.11 -21.17
CA GLY A 62 -14.96 -10.52 -21.54
C GLY A 62 -16.11 -9.81 -20.82
N ASN A 63 -15.84 -8.98 -19.79
CA ASN A 63 -16.85 -8.29 -18.98
C ASN A 63 -16.54 -6.79 -18.75
N GLY A 64 -16.00 -6.13 -19.78
CA GLY A 64 -15.67 -4.71 -19.71
C GLY A 64 -16.90 -3.81 -19.71
N ASP A 65 -16.87 -2.76 -18.88
CA ASP A 65 -17.88 -1.69 -18.80
C ASP A 65 -17.36 -0.44 -19.53
N GLU A 66 -17.98 -0.13 -20.68
CA GLU A 66 -17.61 1.02 -21.50
C GLU A 66 -17.90 2.37 -20.80
N ALA A 67 -18.99 2.47 -20.03
CA ALA A 67 -19.30 3.68 -19.28
C ALA A 67 -18.26 3.94 -18.19
N LYS A 68 -17.85 2.87 -17.49
CA LYS A 68 -16.78 2.95 -16.49
C LYS A 68 -15.43 3.29 -17.11
N LYS A 69 -15.10 2.72 -18.26
CA LYS A 69 -13.90 3.09 -19.02
C LYS A 69 -13.87 4.59 -19.30
N GLN A 70 -14.95 5.15 -19.84
CA GLN A 70 -15.02 6.59 -20.16
C GLN A 70 -14.89 7.48 -18.91
N GLU A 71 -15.52 7.09 -17.81
CA GLU A 71 -15.35 7.76 -16.51
C GLU A 71 -13.88 7.79 -16.09
N LEU A 72 -13.20 6.63 -16.11
CA LEU A 72 -11.80 6.48 -15.70
C LEU A 72 -10.85 7.24 -16.63
N VAL A 73 -11.07 7.19 -17.95
CA VAL A 73 -10.28 7.96 -18.92
C VAL A 73 -10.33 9.45 -18.61
N LYS A 74 -11.50 9.98 -18.26
CA LYS A 74 -11.66 11.38 -17.86
C LYS A 74 -10.96 11.68 -16.54
N LYS A 75 -11.11 10.82 -15.52
CA LYS A 75 -10.48 10.99 -14.20
C LYS A 75 -8.95 10.96 -14.30
N PHE A 76 -8.39 9.98 -15.00
CA PHE A 76 -6.94 9.83 -15.18
C PHE A 76 -6.36 10.79 -16.23
N ASN A 77 -7.21 11.59 -16.89
CA ASN A 77 -6.82 12.54 -17.94
C ASN A 77 -5.90 11.90 -18.99
N LEU A 78 -6.36 10.79 -19.61
CA LEU A 78 -5.59 10.03 -20.58
C LEU A 78 -6.08 10.34 -22.02
N ASP A 79 -5.16 10.76 -22.90
CA ASP A 79 -5.45 10.94 -24.33
C ASP A 79 -5.41 9.60 -25.07
N LEU A 80 -6.58 9.03 -25.32
CA LEU A 80 -6.73 7.71 -25.97
C LEU A 80 -6.22 7.63 -27.40
N SER A 81 -6.03 8.75 -28.10
CA SER A 81 -5.66 8.79 -29.52
C SER A 81 -4.16 8.55 -29.75
N LYS A 82 -3.33 8.78 -28.75
CA LYS A 82 -1.88 8.63 -28.83
C LYS A 82 -1.47 7.15 -28.85
N LYS A 83 -0.43 6.84 -29.64
CA LYS A 83 0.19 5.50 -29.63
C LYS A 83 0.94 5.26 -28.32
N VAL A 84 0.90 4.00 -27.85
CA VAL A 84 1.54 3.58 -26.60
C VAL A 84 3.03 3.90 -26.56
N LYS A 85 3.75 3.79 -27.69
CA LYS A 85 5.17 4.16 -27.79
C LYS A 85 5.48 5.62 -27.43
N SER A 86 4.50 6.53 -27.58
CA SER A 86 4.66 7.95 -27.26
C SER A 86 4.27 8.30 -25.82
N TYR A 87 3.75 7.34 -25.04
CA TYR A 87 3.40 7.57 -23.66
C TYR A 87 4.61 7.54 -22.72
N SER A 88 4.60 8.40 -21.71
CA SER A 88 5.47 8.27 -20.54
C SER A 88 5.18 6.98 -19.78
N LYS A 89 6.06 6.59 -18.86
CA LYS A 89 5.82 5.46 -17.96
C LYS A 89 4.46 5.60 -17.24
N GLY A 90 4.18 6.78 -16.67
CA GLY A 90 2.92 7.06 -15.97
C GLY A 90 1.68 6.94 -16.87
N ASN A 91 1.74 7.40 -18.14
CA ASN A 91 0.61 7.23 -19.05
C ASN A 91 0.41 5.77 -19.47
N ARG A 92 1.47 4.96 -19.63
CA ARG A 92 1.33 3.51 -19.82
C ARG A 92 0.69 2.85 -18.61
N GLN A 93 1.09 3.27 -17.40
CA GLN A 93 0.48 2.77 -16.17
C GLN A 93 -1.02 3.09 -16.10
N LYS A 94 -1.43 4.30 -16.47
CA LYS A 94 -2.85 4.69 -16.57
C LYS A 94 -3.63 3.78 -17.53
N VAL A 95 -3.06 3.39 -18.66
CA VAL A 95 -3.70 2.43 -19.59
C VAL A 95 -4.00 1.11 -18.90
N GLY A 96 -3.03 0.53 -18.20
CA GLY A 96 -3.22 -0.72 -17.44
C GLY A 96 -4.26 -0.59 -16.34
N LEU A 97 -4.20 0.49 -15.56
CA LEU A 97 -5.16 0.76 -14.49
C LEU A 97 -6.59 0.92 -15.02
N ILE A 98 -6.78 1.73 -16.07
CA ILE A 98 -8.10 1.93 -16.68
C ILE A 98 -8.66 0.60 -17.21
N ALA A 99 -7.85 -0.20 -17.90
CA ALA A 99 -8.28 -1.49 -18.41
C ALA A 99 -8.70 -2.46 -17.29
N ALA A 100 -7.93 -2.50 -16.19
CA ALA A 100 -8.22 -3.36 -15.05
C ALA A 100 -9.42 -2.88 -14.20
N LEU A 101 -9.58 -1.57 -14.02
CA LEU A 101 -10.66 -0.99 -13.22
C LEU A 101 -11.99 -0.84 -14.00
N ALA A 102 -11.95 -0.99 -15.34
CA ALA A 102 -13.13 -0.96 -16.18
C ALA A 102 -13.77 -2.34 -16.38
N VAL A 103 -13.24 -3.39 -15.78
CA VAL A 103 -13.84 -4.73 -15.77
C VAL A 103 -14.41 -5.04 -14.39
N ASP A 104 -15.47 -5.86 -14.32
CA ASP A 104 -16.04 -6.30 -13.04
C ASP A 104 -15.44 -7.64 -12.64
N CYS A 105 -14.63 -7.64 -11.57
CA CYS A 105 -13.95 -8.80 -11.05
C CYS A 105 -14.18 -8.96 -9.55
N ASP A 106 -13.93 -10.16 -9.04
CA ASP A 106 -13.98 -10.43 -7.60
C ASP A 106 -12.65 -10.09 -6.92
N LEU A 107 -11.52 -10.19 -7.65
CA LEU A 107 -10.18 -9.86 -7.17
C LEU A 107 -9.47 -8.93 -8.15
N TYR A 108 -8.95 -7.83 -7.63
CA TYR A 108 -8.03 -6.93 -8.32
C TYR A 108 -6.63 -7.12 -7.76
N ASN A 109 -5.74 -7.68 -8.58
CA ASN A 109 -4.34 -7.91 -8.23
C ASN A 109 -3.48 -6.83 -8.86
N LEU A 110 -2.92 -5.94 -8.05
CA LEU A 110 -2.26 -4.71 -8.46
C LEU A 110 -0.81 -4.73 -7.95
N ASP A 111 0.14 -4.92 -8.88
CA ASP A 111 1.56 -5.00 -8.57
C ASP A 111 2.20 -3.62 -8.83
N GLU A 112 2.59 -2.91 -7.79
CA GLU A 112 3.11 -1.54 -7.82
C GLU A 112 2.29 -0.55 -8.70
N PRO A 113 0.97 -0.45 -8.49
CA PRO A 113 0.08 0.22 -9.44
C PRO A 113 0.30 1.73 -9.59
N THR A 114 0.89 2.38 -8.61
CA THR A 114 1.14 3.83 -8.59
C THR A 114 2.49 4.22 -9.16
N SER A 115 3.31 3.22 -9.56
CA SER A 115 4.66 3.48 -10.09
C SER A 115 4.65 4.42 -11.30
N GLY A 116 5.22 5.62 -11.14
CA GLY A 116 5.32 6.65 -12.17
C GLY A 116 4.07 7.50 -12.36
N LEU A 117 3.08 7.40 -11.47
CA LEU A 117 1.98 8.36 -11.37
C LEU A 117 2.42 9.62 -10.65
N ASP A 118 1.77 10.73 -10.95
CA ASP A 118 1.90 11.95 -10.16
C ASP A 118 0.94 11.90 -8.95
N PRO A 119 1.14 12.73 -7.91
CA PRO A 119 0.34 12.70 -6.68
C PRO A 119 -1.17 12.86 -6.90
N LEU A 120 -1.60 13.61 -7.92
CA LEU A 120 -3.02 13.76 -8.24
C LEU A 120 -3.60 12.45 -8.78
N MET A 121 -2.87 11.76 -9.63
CA MET A 121 -3.28 10.47 -10.18
C MET A 121 -3.25 9.37 -9.13
N GLU A 122 -2.31 9.42 -8.19
CA GLU A 122 -2.31 8.53 -7.01
C GLU A 122 -3.57 8.73 -6.15
N SER A 123 -3.98 9.97 -5.92
CA SER A 123 -5.22 10.25 -5.19
C SER A 123 -6.46 9.68 -5.90
N ILE A 124 -6.53 9.81 -7.22
CA ILE A 124 -7.63 9.24 -8.02
C ILE A 124 -7.62 7.69 -7.93
N PHE A 125 -6.44 7.08 -7.99
CA PHE A 125 -6.30 5.63 -7.80
C PHE A 125 -6.81 5.20 -6.42
N GLN A 126 -6.44 5.92 -5.36
CA GLN A 126 -6.89 5.64 -3.99
C GLN A 126 -8.42 5.71 -3.85
N ASP A 127 -9.05 6.69 -4.49
CA ASP A 127 -10.51 6.82 -4.52
C ASP A 127 -11.17 5.62 -5.22
N GLU A 128 -10.59 5.13 -6.32
CA GLU A 128 -11.09 3.94 -7.01
C GLU A 128 -10.93 2.67 -6.17
N ILE A 129 -9.82 2.50 -5.43
CA ILE A 129 -9.66 1.39 -4.49
C ILE A 129 -10.69 1.48 -3.36
N ALA A 130 -10.91 2.66 -2.79
CA ALA A 130 -11.95 2.86 -1.77
C ALA A 130 -13.35 2.51 -2.30
N ARG A 131 -13.63 2.78 -3.59
CA ARG A 131 -14.87 2.39 -4.26
C ARG A 131 -14.99 0.86 -4.38
N LEU A 132 -13.93 0.17 -4.79
CA LEU A 132 -13.91 -1.30 -4.88
C LEU A 132 -14.17 -1.94 -3.51
N LYS A 133 -13.55 -1.40 -2.45
CA LYS A 133 -13.80 -1.85 -1.06
C LYS A 133 -15.27 -1.71 -0.66
N LYS A 134 -15.91 -0.57 -0.99
CA LYS A 134 -17.37 -0.36 -0.74
C LYS A 134 -18.22 -1.37 -1.51
N GLN A 135 -17.77 -1.84 -2.65
CA GLN A 135 -18.42 -2.87 -3.45
C GLN A 135 -18.09 -4.30 -2.98
N GLN A 136 -17.38 -4.44 -1.86
CA GLN A 136 -16.92 -5.72 -1.29
C GLN A 136 -16.04 -6.53 -2.25
N LYS A 137 -15.31 -5.86 -3.14
CA LYS A 137 -14.31 -6.49 -4.01
C LYS A 137 -13.01 -6.70 -3.26
N ALA A 138 -12.34 -7.82 -3.50
CA ALA A 138 -11.02 -8.08 -2.95
C ALA A 138 -9.95 -7.35 -3.77
N VAL A 139 -9.00 -6.70 -3.07
CA VAL A 139 -7.85 -6.06 -3.69
C VAL A 139 -6.58 -6.60 -3.05
N LEU A 140 -5.70 -7.16 -3.86
CA LEU A 140 -4.33 -7.50 -3.48
C LEU A 140 -3.39 -6.45 -4.08
N LEU A 141 -2.75 -5.68 -3.23
CA LEU A 141 -1.84 -4.61 -3.62
C LEU A 141 -0.42 -4.96 -3.17
N SER A 142 0.56 -4.92 -4.08
CA SER A 142 1.96 -4.84 -3.70
C SER A 142 2.44 -3.39 -3.84
N SER A 143 3.18 -2.90 -2.88
CA SER A 143 3.80 -1.58 -2.91
C SER A 143 5.07 -1.57 -2.06
N HIS A 144 6.04 -0.77 -2.46
CA HIS A 144 7.20 -0.41 -1.65
C HIS A 144 7.03 0.97 -0.98
N ILE A 145 5.89 1.63 -1.22
CA ILE A 145 5.53 2.93 -0.62
C ILE A 145 4.65 2.65 0.60
N LEU A 146 5.25 2.67 1.79
CA LEU A 146 4.59 2.25 3.02
C LEU A 146 3.42 3.17 3.40
N SER A 147 3.51 4.47 3.12
CA SER A 147 2.41 5.42 3.33
C SER A 147 1.18 5.14 2.45
N GLU A 148 1.39 4.58 1.24
CA GLU A 148 0.30 4.11 0.39
C GLU A 148 -0.40 2.89 1.02
N VAL A 149 0.40 1.92 1.50
CA VAL A 149 -0.12 0.72 2.17
C VAL A 149 -0.93 1.11 3.41
N GLU A 150 -0.43 2.01 4.25
CA GLU A 150 -1.14 2.50 5.45
C GLU A 150 -2.49 3.14 5.13
N ARG A 151 -2.61 3.77 3.97
CA ARG A 151 -3.84 4.44 3.54
C ARG A 151 -4.87 3.49 2.95
N LEU A 152 -4.41 2.45 2.25
CA LEU A 152 -5.28 1.59 1.43
C LEU A 152 -5.57 0.22 2.05
N ALA A 153 -4.62 -0.36 2.78
CA ALA A 153 -4.73 -1.74 3.22
C ALA A 153 -5.55 -1.90 4.51
N ASP A 154 -6.35 -2.96 4.58
CA ASP A 154 -6.98 -3.43 5.83
C ASP A 154 -6.05 -4.41 6.56
N ARG A 155 -5.32 -5.20 5.80
CA ARG A 155 -4.33 -6.16 6.30
C ARG A 155 -3.05 -6.04 5.49
N VAL A 156 -1.93 -6.22 6.16
CA VAL A 156 -0.58 -6.13 5.58
C VAL A 156 0.15 -7.45 5.80
N VAL A 157 0.93 -7.85 4.82
CA VAL A 157 1.89 -8.95 4.91
C VAL A 157 3.25 -8.41 4.50
N ILE A 158 4.21 -8.44 5.42
CA ILE A 158 5.59 -8.03 5.15
C ILE A 158 6.39 -9.28 4.77
N ILE A 159 7.03 -9.22 3.60
CA ILE A 159 7.85 -10.31 3.06
C ILE A 159 9.29 -9.82 2.96
N GLN A 160 10.21 -10.58 3.55
CA GLN A 160 11.65 -10.34 3.48
C GLN A 160 12.35 -11.65 3.10
N GLU A 161 13.25 -11.61 2.12
CA GLU A 161 14.01 -12.78 1.65
C GLU A 161 13.15 -14.01 1.32
N GLY A 162 11.93 -13.76 0.83
CA GLY A 162 10.98 -14.81 0.45
C GLY A 162 10.19 -15.43 1.61
N SER A 163 10.38 -14.95 2.83
CA SER A 163 9.65 -15.38 4.04
C SER A 163 8.71 -14.27 4.52
N VAL A 164 7.55 -14.68 5.06
CA VAL A 164 6.67 -13.76 5.76
C VAL A 164 7.28 -13.47 7.13
N VAL A 165 7.60 -12.19 7.39
CA VAL A 165 8.17 -11.75 8.67
C VAL A 165 7.09 -11.19 9.60
N GLU A 166 6.08 -10.53 9.04
CA GLU A 166 4.94 -10.01 9.80
C GLU A 166 3.65 -10.07 8.97
N SER A 167 2.52 -10.26 9.64
CA SER A 167 1.20 -10.17 8.99
C SER A 167 0.12 -9.82 10.01
N GLY A 168 -0.75 -8.89 9.65
CA GLY A 168 -1.84 -8.45 10.53
C GLY A 168 -2.62 -7.28 9.94
N THR A 169 -3.59 -6.78 10.70
CA THR A 169 -4.19 -5.48 10.44
C THR A 169 -3.19 -4.37 10.74
N LEU A 170 -3.43 -3.17 10.22
CA LEU A 170 -2.58 -2.01 10.56
C LEU A 170 -2.58 -1.73 12.07
N GLU A 171 -3.70 -1.94 12.73
CA GLU A 171 -3.83 -1.76 14.18
C GLU A 171 -2.99 -2.78 14.94
N GLU A 172 -3.11 -4.09 14.60
CA GLU A 172 -2.29 -5.16 15.17
C GLU A 172 -0.79 -4.89 15.01
N LEU A 173 -0.37 -4.44 13.82
CA LEU A 173 1.02 -4.16 13.52
C LEU A 173 1.54 -2.91 14.26
N ARG A 174 0.71 -1.89 14.43
CA ARG A 174 1.06 -0.68 15.19
C ARG A 174 1.26 -0.96 16.68
N HIS A 175 0.52 -1.93 17.25
CA HIS A 175 0.74 -2.34 18.64
C HIS A 175 2.12 -2.96 18.91
N LEU A 176 2.80 -3.45 17.86
CA LEU A 176 4.16 -3.99 17.93
C LEU A 176 5.24 -2.90 17.93
N THR A 177 4.85 -1.63 17.76
CA THR A 177 5.75 -0.50 17.63
C THR A 177 5.44 0.58 18.66
N ARG A 178 6.40 1.49 18.88
CA ARG A 178 6.30 2.58 19.83
C ARG A 178 5.76 3.84 19.18
N SER A 179 5.00 4.64 19.94
CA SER A 179 4.62 5.98 19.50
C SER A 179 5.78 6.95 19.70
N THR A 180 6.03 7.79 18.69
CA THR A 180 7.04 8.84 18.78
C THR A 180 6.41 10.12 19.37
N ILE A 181 7.06 10.68 20.37
CA ILE A 181 6.61 11.87 21.08
C ILE A 181 7.57 13.03 20.78
N HIS A 182 7.03 14.13 20.27
CA HIS A 182 7.74 15.41 20.23
C HIS A 182 7.20 16.31 21.30
N LEU A 183 8.03 16.60 22.29
CA LEU A 183 7.66 17.38 23.47
C LEU A 183 8.47 18.67 23.52
N LYS A 184 7.77 19.80 23.75
CA LYS A 184 8.38 21.07 24.16
C LYS A 184 7.65 21.60 25.38
N VAL A 185 8.41 21.95 26.41
CA VAL A 185 7.91 22.47 27.69
C VAL A 185 8.58 23.79 28.01
N THR A 186 8.10 24.47 29.02
CA THR A 186 8.75 25.70 29.54
C THR A 186 9.97 25.38 30.41
N ASN A 187 9.92 24.25 31.10
CA ASN A 187 10.97 23.82 32.05
C ASN A 187 11.98 22.89 31.33
N GLU A 188 12.92 22.33 32.10
CA GLU A 188 13.88 21.37 31.57
C GLU A 188 13.25 20.00 31.34
N VAL A 189 13.55 19.36 30.19
CA VAL A 189 13.04 18.01 29.83
C VAL A 189 13.91 16.87 30.31
N THR A 190 15.16 17.15 30.69
CA THR A 190 16.17 16.13 31.05
C THR A 190 15.70 15.10 32.10
N PRO A 191 14.91 15.47 33.11
CA PRO A 191 14.42 14.49 34.09
C PRO A 191 13.57 13.36 33.51
N LEU A 192 12.89 13.61 32.36
CA LEU A 192 12.05 12.61 31.68
C LEU A 192 12.88 11.47 31.12
N SER A 193 14.13 11.70 30.75
CA SER A 193 15.00 10.68 30.15
C SER A 193 15.27 9.48 31.06
N SER A 194 15.10 9.63 32.37
CA SER A 194 15.30 8.56 33.34
C SER A 194 14.10 7.65 33.57
N LEU A 195 12.96 7.94 32.94
CA LEU A 195 11.75 7.16 33.13
C LEU A 195 11.84 5.84 32.32
N HIS A 196 11.54 4.73 32.97
CA HIS A 196 11.74 3.38 32.46
C HIS A 196 10.90 3.04 31.21
N PHE A 197 9.82 3.78 30.96
CA PHE A 197 8.94 3.61 29.81
C PHE A 197 9.27 4.54 28.64
N ILE A 198 10.30 5.38 28.77
CA ILE A 198 10.80 6.25 27.72
C ILE A 198 11.99 5.57 27.03
N HIS A 199 11.92 5.52 25.70
CA HIS A 199 12.92 4.88 24.86
C HIS A 199 13.38 5.85 23.77
N ASP A 200 14.50 5.55 23.13
CA ASP A 200 15.03 6.29 21.98
C ASP A 200 15.11 7.81 22.21
N TRP A 201 15.53 8.19 23.44
CA TRP A 201 15.61 9.58 23.87
C TRP A 201 16.59 10.39 23.03
N SER A 202 16.11 11.48 22.47
CA SER A 202 16.91 12.47 21.73
C SER A 202 16.55 13.88 22.22
N GLN A 203 17.47 14.51 22.94
CA GLN A 203 17.29 15.87 23.40
C GLN A 203 17.71 16.85 22.31
N ILE A 204 16.80 17.76 21.94
CA ILE A 204 17.04 18.79 20.92
C ILE A 204 17.55 20.06 21.59
N ASP A 205 16.92 20.45 22.70
CA ASP A 205 17.24 21.63 23.50
C ASP A 205 16.96 21.35 24.99
N GLN A 206 17.28 22.28 25.89
CA GLN A 206 16.99 22.16 27.35
C GLN A 206 15.51 21.88 27.63
N ASN A 207 14.62 22.43 26.77
CA ASN A 207 13.18 22.37 26.94
C ASN A 207 12.46 21.56 25.84
N GLN A 208 13.20 20.86 24.97
CA GLN A 208 12.64 20.09 23.86
C GLN A 208 13.34 18.74 23.70
N ALA A 209 12.54 17.69 23.59
CA ALA A 209 13.02 16.33 23.30
C ALA A 209 12.09 15.57 22.38
N THR A 210 12.66 14.56 21.72
CA THR A 210 11.94 13.52 20.99
C THR A 210 12.28 12.19 21.64
N PHE A 211 11.27 11.36 21.85
CA PHE A 211 11.43 10.03 22.44
C PHE A 211 10.30 9.10 21.99
N SER A 212 10.43 7.82 22.27
CA SER A 212 9.39 6.85 21.98
C SER A 212 8.86 6.18 23.25
N ILE A 213 7.59 5.78 23.21
CA ILE A 213 6.93 5.05 24.31
C ILE A 213 6.10 3.89 23.77
N ASP A 214 6.00 2.83 24.58
CA ASP A 214 5.06 1.75 24.28
C ASP A 214 3.62 2.23 24.46
N HIS A 215 2.69 1.70 23.67
CA HIS A 215 1.28 2.12 23.67
C HIS A 215 0.65 2.06 25.08
N LEU A 216 0.96 1.03 25.85
CA LEU A 216 0.45 0.86 27.23
C LEU A 216 0.98 1.89 28.24
N SER A 217 2.00 2.64 27.88
CA SER A 217 2.64 3.64 28.74
C SER A 217 2.12 5.06 28.53
N MET A 218 1.14 5.25 27.66
CA MET A 218 0.59 6.57 27.36
C MET A 218 -0.01 7.24 28.59
N ASP A 219 -0.79 6.53 29.39
CA ASP A 219 -1.39 7.06 30.62
C ASP A 219 -0.33 7.50 31.62
N ASN A 220 0.75 6.72 31.76
CA ASN A 220 1.87 7.07 32.64
C ASN A 220 2.58 8.34 32.15
N LEU A 221 2.78 8.48 30.83
CA LEU A 221 3.34 9.70 30.27
C LEU A 221 2.46 10.90 30.56
N LEU A 222 1.16 10.82 30.30
CA LEU A 222 0.23 11.91 30.52
C LEU A 222 0.19 12.34 31.98
N GLN A 223 0.24 11.40 32.92
CA GLN A 223 0.33 11.70 34.36
C GLN A 223 1.58 12.51 34.69
N VAL A 224 2.75 12.08 34.21
CA VAL A 224 4.01 12.79 34.47
C VAL A 224 3.99 14.18 33.82
N LEU A 225 3.44 14.30 32.62
CA LEU A 225 3.37 15.57 31.90
C LEU A 225 2.45 16.61 32.58
N THR A 226 1.57 16.22 33.52
CA THR A 226 0.77 17.19 34.30
C THR A 226 1.64 18.13 35.14
N GLU A 227 2.87 17.73 35.51
CA GLU A 227 3.81 18.54 36.26
C GLU A 227 4.60 19.52 35.39
N TYR A 228 4.46 19.43 34.05
CA TYR A 228 5.20 20.26 33.11
C TYR A 228 4.27 21.27 32.43
N GLN A 229 4.80 22.48 32.19
CA GLN A 229 4.10 23.50 31.38
C GLN A 229 4.35 23.21 29.90
N ILE A 230 3.43 22.46 29.28
CA ILE A 230 3.56 22.01 27.90
C ILE A 230 3.32 23.19 26.94
N GLN A 231 4.29 23.44 26.05
CA GLN A 231 4.19 24.38 24.94
C GLN A 231 3.77 23.67 23.65
N LYS A 232 4.28 22.46 23.43
CA LYS A 232 3.94 21.62 22.26
C LYS A 232 4.04 20.16 22.66
N LEU A 233 3.02 19.39 22.30
CA LEU A 233 2.99 17.94 22.42
C LEU A 233 2.44 17.37 21.12
N GLU A 234 3.26 16.63 20.41
CA GLU A 234 2.86 15.86 19.25
C GLU A 234 3.08 14.38 19.55
N ILE A 235 2.04 13.60 19.34
CA ILE A 235 2.05 12.15 19.50
C ILE A 235 1.87 11.57 18.10
N LEU A 236 2.93 11.03 17.56
CA LEU A 236 2.92 10.39 16.26
C LEU A 236 2.71 8.88 16.43
N PRO A 237 1.65 8.32 15.87
CA PRO A 237 1.48 6.88 15.91
C PRO A 237 2.64 6.21 15.15
N PRO A 238 2.99 4.98 15.51
CA PRO A 238 4.02 4.23 14.80
C PRO A 238 3.65 4.03 13.34
N THR A 239 4.64 4.14 12.47
CA THR A 239 4.50 3.95 11.02
C THR A 239 4.93 2.55 10.61
N LEU A 240 4.42 2.06 9.48
CA LEU A 240 4.91 0.82 8.88
C LEU A 240 6.40 0.91 8.53
N GLU A 241 6.90 2.12 8.27
CA GLU A 241 8.32 2.35 7.98
C GLU A 241 9.20 2.02 9.21
N GLU A 242 8.79 2.44 10.39
CA GLU A 242 9.49 2.12 11.64
C GLU A 242 9.47 0.61 11.91
N LEU A 243 8.32 -0.05 11.68
CA LEU A 243 8.21 -1.51 11.80
C LEU A 243 9.17 -2.21 10.82
N PHE A 244 9.16 -1.77 9.56
CA PHE A 244 10.01 -2.32 8.51
C PHE A 244 11.50 -2.15 8.84
N MET A 245 11.91 -0.95 9.30
CA MET A 245 13.30 -0.66 9.66
C MET A 245 13.80 -1.50 10.86
N ARG A 246 12.95 -1.81 11.83
CA ARG A 246 13.30 -2.71 12.93
C ARG A 246 13.72 -4.10 12.46
N HIS A 247 12.98 -4.69 11.50
CA HIS A 247 13.34 -5.99 10.94
C HIS A 247 14.69 -5.98 10.21
N TYR A 248 15.08 -4.84 9.62
CA TYR A 248 16.39 -4.68 8.99
C TYR A 248 17.55 -4.48 9.98
N GLN A 249 17.30 -3.88 11.16
CA GLN A 249 18.33 -3.61 12.17
C GLN A 249 18.67 -4.83 13.04
N VAL A 250 17.73 -5.75 13.22
CA VAL A 250 17.93 -6.96 14.06
C VAL A 250 18.87 -7.99 13.39
N GLN A 251 19.18 -7.83 12.10
CA GLN A 251 20.04 -8.76 11.35
C GLN A 251 21.51 -8.29 11.18
N LYS A 252 21.92 -7.21 11.86
CA LYS A 252 23.33 -6.79 11.97
C LYS A 252 23.87 -7.10 13.35
#